data_2c636b3a56ddbe469e9c1e116e392aba
#
_entry.id   2c636b3a56ddbe469e9c1e116e392aba
#
_cell.length_a   1.000
_cell.length_b   1.000
_cell.length_c   1.000
_cell.angle_alpha   90.00
_cell.angle_beta   90.00
_cell.angle_gamma   90.00
#
_symmetry.space_group_name_H-M   'P 1'
#
loop_
_entity.id
_entity.type
_entity.pdbx_description
1 polymer ?
#
loop_
_entity_poly.entity_id
_entity_poly.type
_entity_poly.pdbx_seq_one_letter_code
_entity_poly.pdbx_strand_id
1 'polypeptide(L)'
;EIPVLTIADLGVLRDVTVTDEGVEVAITPTYSGCPAMNMIALEIELALAREGIRNSKVRTVLSPAWTTDWMTEHGRQKLKDYGIAPPQAGSGRRALFGEQQVACPQCGSIDTEVLSEFGSTSCKALWRCRSCREPFDYFKCH
;
A
#
# COMPACT_ATOMS: atom_id res chain seq x y z
N GLU A 1 -6.88 0.44 6.03
CA GLU A 1 -7.69 0.71 4.83
C GLU A 1 -7.75 -0.51 3.89
N ILE A 2 -6.75 -1.38 3.92
CA ILE A 2 -6.72 -2.64 3.15
C ILE A 2 -6.54 -3.77 4.16
N PRO A 3 -7.62 -4.45 4.58
CA PRO A 3 -7.61 -5.34 5.74
C PRO A 3 -6.73 -6.59 5.56
N VAL A 4 -6.35 -6.92 4.34
CA VAL A 4 -5.55 -8.12 4.03
C VAL A 4 -4.04 -7.86 4.04
N LEU A 5 -3.61 -6.59 4.07
CA LEU A 5 -2.20 -6.23 4.02
C LEU A 5 -1.65 -5.79 5.38
N THR A 6 -0.45 -6.24 5.68
CA THR A 6 0.35 -5.68 6.77
C THR A 6 1.13 -4.46 6.31
N ILE A 7 1.61 -3.64 7.25
CA ILE A 7 2.52 -2.52 6.94
C ILE A 7 3.85 -2.99 6.33
N ALA A 8 4.27 -4.23 6.62
CA ALA A 8 5.42 -4.86 6.00
C ALA A 8 5.13 -5.27 4.54
N ASP A 9 3.95 -5.88 4.27
CA ASP A 9 3.53 -6.23 2.90
C ASP A 9 3.47 -5.00 1.99
N LEU A 10 3.02 -3.87 2.53
CA LEU A 10 2.95 -2.59 1.81
C LEU A 10 4.30 -1.89 1.64
N GLY A 11 5.36 -2.29 2.39
CA GLY A 11 6.60 -1.54 2.45
C GLY A 11 6.48 -0.20 3.16
N VAL A 12 5.43 -0.01 3.97
CA VAL A 12 5.25 1.14 4.87
C VAL A 12 6.22 1.05 6.05
N LEU A 13 6.44 -0.16 6.58
CA LEU A 13 7.47 -0.43 7.58
C LEU A 13 8.85 -0.36 6.92
N ARG A 14 9.72 0.56 7.38
CA ARG A 14 11.03 0.80 6.79
C ARG A 14 12.18 0.22 7.59
N ASP A 15 12.12 0.41 8.89
CA ASP A 15 13.19 -0.03 9.79
C ASP A 15 12.67 -0.22 11.21
N VAL A 16 13.33 -1.10 11.96
CA VAL A 16 13.13 -1.31 13.38
C VAL A 16 14.49 -1.34 14.05
N THR A 17 14.80 -0.31 14.82
CA THR A 17 16.06 -0.20 15.55
C THR A 17 15.81 -0.46 17.03
N VAL A 18 16.54 -1.44 17.58
CA VAL A 18 16.52 -1.76 19.02
C VAL A 18 17.75 -1.16 19.67
N THR A 19 17.57 -0.35 20.69
CA THR A 19 18.63 0.28 21.48
C THR A 19 18.44 -0.04 22.97
N ASP A 20 19.44 0.26 23.78
CA ASP A 20 19.34 0.12 25.25
C ASP A 20 18.23 1.03 25.85
N GLU A 21 17.85 2.09 25.13
CA GLU A 21 16.81 3.04 25.55
C GLU A 21 15.40 2.61 25.10
N GLY A 22 15.27 1.69 24.15
CA GLY A 22 13.97 1.24 23.65
C GLY A 22 13.98 0.84 22.16
N VAL A 23 12.80 0.87 21.55
CA VAL A 23 12.61 0.50 20.15
C VAL A 23 12.15 1.72 19.32
N GLU A 24 12.89 2.03 18.27
CA GLU A 24 12.47 3.02 17.27
C GLU A 24 11.98 2.30 16.00
N VAL A 25 10.78 2.66 15.53
CA VAL A 25 10.17 2.13 14.29
C VAL A 25 10.06 3.24 13.28
N ALA A 26 10.65 3.06 12.10
CA ALA A 26 10.53 3.97 10.98
C ALA A 26 9.44 3.51 10.01
N ILE A 27 8.51 4.41 9.68
CA ILE A 27 7.43 4.16 8.73
C ILE A 27 7.40 5.25 7.66
N THR A 28 6.94 4.88 6.46
CA THR A 28 6.80 5.81 5.32
C THR A 28 5.37 5.73 4.78
N PRO A 29 4.66 6.85 4.59
CA PRO A 29 3.34 6.85 3.98
C PRO A 29 3.42 6.50 2.49
N THR A 30 2.38 5.87 1.96
CA THR A 30 2.25 5.60 0.52
C THR A 30 2.06 6.88 -0.31
N TYR A 31 1.61 7.96 0.33
CA TYR A 31 1.59 9.33 -0.21
C TYR A 31 1.64 10.33 0.96
N SER A 32 2.17 11.52 0.72
CA SER A 32 2.51 12.51 1.76
C SER A 32 1.33 12.99 2.63
N GLY A 33 0.11 12.88 2.13
CA GLY A 33 -1.13 13.30 2.82
C GLY A 33 -1.93 12.16 3.44
N CYS A 34 -1.34 10.97 3.65
CA CYS A 34 -2.08 9.81 4.16
C CYS A 34 -2.63 10.07 5.58
N PRO A 35 -3.97 10.11 5.77
CA PRO A 35 -4.56 10.37 7.08
C PRO A 35 -4.40 9.21 8.06
N ALA A 36 -4.08 8.01 7.56
CA ALA A 36 -3.93 6.81 8.38
C ALA A 36 -2.61 6.77 9.17
N MET A 37 -1.63 7.63 8.87
CA MET A 37 -0.29 7.53 9.47
C MET A 37 -0.29 7.65 10.98
N ASN A 38 -1.09 8.55 11.55
CA ASN A 38 -1.19 8.70 13.00
C ASN A 38 -1.80 7.46 13.66
N MET A 39 -2.80 6.84 13.01
CA MET A 39 -3.41 5.61 13.50
C MET A 39 -2.43 4.44 13.41
N ILE A 40 -1.70 4.32 12.30
CA ILE A 40 -0.67 3.28 12.13
C ILE A 40 0.42 3.42 13.20
N ALA A 41 0.88 4.64 13.47
CA ALA A 41 1.87 4.89 14.51
C ALA A 41 1.37 4.47 15.91
N LEU A 42 0.14 4.85 16.25
CA LEU A 42 -0.50 4.47 17.51
C LEU A 42 -0.65 2.94 17.64
N GLU A 43 -1.11 2.26 16.59
CA GLU A 43 -1.26 0.80 16.60
C GLU A 43 0.08 0.08 16.76
N ILE A 44 1.15 0.60 16.17
CA ILE A 44 2.51 0.06 16.38
C ILE A 44 2.93 0.21 17.85
N GLU A 45 2.76 1.39 18.45
CA GLU A 45 3.11 1.63 19.84
C GLU A 45 2.30 0.73 20.78
N LEU A 46 0.99 0.59 20.54
CA LEU A 46 0.12 -0.30 21.30
C LEU A 46 0.52 -1.78 21.16
N ALA A 47 0.89 -2.21 19.94
CA ALA A 47 1.34 -3.58 19.70
C ALA A 47 2.65 -3.86 20.48
N LEU A 48 3.62 -2.95 20.43
CA LEU A 48 4.87 -3.07 21.19
C LEU A 48 4.64 -3.07 22.70
N ALA A 49 3.73 -2.25 23.18
CA ALA A 49 3.37 -2.21 24.60
C ALA A 49 2.73 -3.51 25.09
N ARG A 50 1.90 -4.17 24.27
CA ARG A 50 1.32 -5.50 24.56
C ARG A 50 2.39 -6.58 24.71
N GLU A 51 3.48 -6.48 23.95
CA GLU A 51 4.65 -7.37 24.05
C GLU A 51 5.63 -6.97 25.17
N GLY A 52 5.25 -5.98 26.01
CA GLY A 52 6.06 -5.54 27.16
C GLY A 52 7.10 -4.46 26.83
N ILE A 53 7.16 -4.00 25.58
CA ILE A 53 8.07 -2.94 25.14
C ILE A 53 7.39 -1.58 25.38
N ARG A 54 7.70 -0.95 26.52
CA ARG A 54 7.04 0.31 26.93
C ARG A 54 7.72 1.57 26.41
N ASN A 55 9.00 1.49 26.07
CA ASN A 55 9.76 2.60 25.52
C ASN A 55 9.91 2.42 24.02
N SER A 56 8.88 2.83 23.27
CA SER A 56 8.86 2.78 21.81
C SER A 56 8.60 4.16 21.22
N LYS A 57 9.19 4.42 20.06
CA LYS A 57 9.00 5.65 19.30
C LYS A 57 8.76 5.31 17.83
N VAL A 58 7.70 5.86 17.26
CA VAL A 58 7.43 5.74 15.82
C VAL A 58 7.83 7.03 15.12
N ARG A 59 8.63 6.90 14.07
CA ARG A 59 9.14 8.00 13.26
C ARG A 59 8.63 7.89 11.83
N THR A 60 8.01 8.94 11.32
CA THR A 60 7.63 9.03 9.91
C THR A 60 8.82 9.53 9.07
N VAL A 61 9.14 8.80 8.02
CA VAL A 61 10.21 9.10 7.06
C VAL A 61 9.59 9.39 5.70
N LEU A 62 9.87 10.56 5.14
CA LEU A 62 9.33 10.98 3.85
C LEU A 62 10.35 10.86 2.70
N SER A 63 11.63 10.67 3.03
CA SER A 63 12.70 10.52 2.04
C SER A 63 13.52 9.25 2.34
N PRO A 64 13.73 8.37 1.35
CA PRO A 64 13.16 8.42 0.01
C PRO A 64 11.62 8.24 0.04
N ALA A 65 10.94 8.80 -0.97
CA ALA A 65 9.48 8.64 -1.10
C ALA A 65 9.12 7.17 -1.32
N TRP A 66 7.95 6.76 -0.83
CA TRP A 66 7.45 5.41 -1.01
C TRP A 66 7.27 5.08 -2.50
N THR A 67 7.55 3.85 -2.87
CA THR A 67 7.31 3.33 -4.22
C THR A 67 6.59 1.99 -4.16
N THR A 68 5.85 1.66 -5.22
CA THR A 68 5.20 0.35 -5.36
C THR A 68 6.18 -0.82 -5.38
N ASP A 69 7.46 -0.57 -5.67
CA ASP A 69 8.52 -1.59 -5.69
C ASP A 69 8.87 -2.09 -4.27
N TRP A 70 8.46 -1.34 -3.24
CA TRP A 70 8.64 -1.76 -1.84
C TRP A 70 7.57 -2.72 -1.33
N MET A 71 6.50 -2.91 -2.10
CA MET A 71 5.52 -3.94 -1.79
C MET A 71 6.11 -5.32 -1.97
N THR A 72 5.84 -6.22 -1.02
CA THR A 72 6.24 -7.62 -1.15
C THR A 72 5.41 -8.34 -2.22
N GLU A 73 5.96 -9.38 -2.82
CA GLU A 73 5.20 -10.21 -3.77
C GLU A 73 4.00 -10.89 -3.07
N HIS A 74 4.17 -11.27 -1.82
CA HIS A 74 3.09 -11.79 -0.98
C HIS A 74 1.96 -10.75 -0.80
N GLY A 75 2.30 -9.48 -0.57
CA GLY A 75 1.33 -8.40 -0.49
C GLY A 75 0.58 -8.19 -1.81
N ARG A 76 1.27 -8.26 -2.95
CA ARG A 76 0.65 -8.17 -4.28
C ARG A 76 -0.34 -9.32 -4.52
N GLN A 77 0.04 -10.54 -4.13
CA GLN A 77 -0.83 -11.71 -4.26
C GLN A 77 -2.07 -11.58 -3.37
N LYS A 78 -1.92 -11.15 -2.11
CA LYS A 78 -3.05 -10.87 -1.22
C LYS A 78 -4.03 -9.85 -1.78
N LEU A 79 -3.54 -8.76 -2.40
CA LEU A 79 -4.41 -7.79 -3.08
C LEU A 79 -5.23 -8.45 -4.17
N LYS A 80 -4.57 -9.22 -5.04
CA LYS A 80 -5.20 -9.90 -6.15
C LYS A 80 -6.27 -10.89 -5.67
N ASP A 81 -5.97 -11.70 -4.65
CA ASP A 81 -6.90 -12.67 -4.07
C ASP A 81 -8.11 -11.99 -3.42
N TYR A 82 -7.92 -10.76 -2.94
CA TYR A 82 -8.99 -9.93 -2.38
C TYR A 82 -9.81 -9.18 -3.44
N GLY A 83 -9.42 -9.27 -4.72
CA GLY A 83 -10.12 -8.62 -5.83
C GLY A 83 -9.65 -7.17 -6.10
N ILE A 84 -8.52 -6.76 -5.54
CA ILE A 84 -7.87 -5.48 -5.82
C ILE A 84 -6.71 -5.74 -6.79
N ALA A 85 -6.69 -5.03 -7.93
CA ALA A 85 -5.57 -5.14 -8.85
C ALA A 85 -4.31 -4.51 -8.23
N PRO A 86 -3.21 -5.28 -8.05
CA PRO A 86 -1.97 -4.75 -7.51
C PRO A 86 -1.25 -3.88 -8.54
N PRO A 87 -0.42 -2.91 -8.10
CA PRO A 87 0.42 -2.13 -9.01
C PRO A 87 1.49 -3.04 -9.62
N GLN A 88 1.80 -2.82 -10.88
CA GLN A 88 2.91 -3.50 -11.55
C GLN A 88 4.25 -2.90 -11.08
N ALA A 89 5.31 -3.72 -11.05
CA ALA A 89 6.66 -3.24 -10.79
C ALA A 89 7.04 -2.14 -11.81
N GLY A 90 7.61 -1.03 -11.31
CA GLY A 90 7.96 0.12 -12.15
C GLY A 90 6.78 0.95 -12.67
N SER A 91 5.56 0.73 -12.14
CA SER A 91 4.35 1.45 -12.58
C SER A 91 4.42 2.96 -12.33
N GLY A 92 5.15 3.41 -11.30
CA GLY A 92 5.31 4.83 -11.02
C GLY A 92 5.92 5.62 -12.19
N ARG A 93 6.87 5.02 -12.93
CA ARG A 93 7.48 5.66 -14.11
C ARG A 93 6.58 5.58 -15.35
N ARG A 94 5.84 4.48 -15.55
CA ARG A 94 4.92 4.29 -16.67
C ARG A 94 3.64 5.11 -16.53
N ALA A 95 3.17 5.33 -15.31
CA ALA A 95 2.02 6.20 -15.04
C ALA A 95 2.25 7.63 -15.53
N LEU A 96 3.49 8.12 -15.49
CA LEU A 96 3.86 9.44 -16.01
C LEU A 96 3.74 9.56 -17.54
N PHE A 97 3.75 8.43 -18.26
CA PHE A 97 3.66 8.38 -19.72
C PHE A 97 2.29 7.90 -20.24
N GLY A 98 1.29 7.75 -19.36
CA GLY A 98 -0.08 7.36 -19.76
C GLY A 98 -0.24 5.89 -20.18
N GLU A 99 0.77 5.04 -20.01
CA GLU A 99 0.75 3.62 -20.40
C GLU A 99 0.42 2.72 -19.20
N GLN A 100 -0.70 2.95 -18.52
CA GLN A 100 -1.13 2.06 -17.45
C GLN A 100 -2.00 0.93 -18.02
N GLN A 101 -1.42 -0.27 -18.15
CA GLN A 101 -2.19 -1.50 -18.39
C GLN A 101 -2.45 -2.18 -17.05
N VAL A 102 -3.70 -2.22 -16.63
CA VAL A 102 -4.12 -2.86 -15.38
C VAL A 102 -4.84 -4.15 -15.71
N ALA A 103 -4.30 -5.29 -15.26
CA ALA A 103 -4.96 -6.58 -15.44
C ALA A 103 -6.14 -6.73 -14.47
N CYS A 104 -7.25 -7.23 -14.98
CA CYS A 104 -8.42 -7.56 -14.17
C CYS A 104 -8.05 -8.66 -13.15
N PRO A 105 -8.29 -8.47 -11.83
CA PRO A 105 -7.97 -9.48 -10.82
C PRO A 105 -8.85 -10.74 -10.94
N GLN A 106 -10.02 -10.64 -11.59
CA GLN A 106 -10.97 -11.75 -11.74
C GLN A 106 -10.64 -12.65 -12.93
N CYS A 107 -10.43 -12.07 -14.12
CA CYS A 107 -10.25 -12.86 -15.36
C CYS A 107 -8.88 -12.71 -16.01
N GLY A 108 -8.01 -11.85 -15.49
CA GLY A 108 -6.67 -11.62 -16.02
C GLY A 108 -6.60 -10.79 -17.30
N SER A 109 -7.73 -10.36 -17.87
CA SER A 109 -7.77 -9.55 -19.09
C SER A 109 -7.11 -8.19 -18.86
N ILE A 110 -6.34 -7.72 -19.84
CA ILE A 110 -5.77 -6.37 -19.88
C ILE A 110 -6.69 -5.35 -20.55
N ASP A 111 -7.81 -5.81 -21.12
CA ASP A 111 -8.84 -4.93 -21.69
C ASP A 111 -9.69 -4.33 -20.57
N THR A 112 -9.14 -3.29 -19.96
CA THR A 112 -9.71 -2.62 -18.79
C THR A 112 -9.73 -1.10 -19.01
N GLU A 113 -10.63 -0.43 -18.32
CA GLU A 113 -10.76 1.03 -18.38
C GLU A 113 -10.95 1.63 -17.00
N VAL A 114 -10.45 2.85 -16.81
CA VAL A 114 -10.66 3.60 -15.58
C VAL A 114 -12.09 4.19 -15.58
N LEU A 115 -12.81 3.98 -14.47
CA LEU A 115 -14.11 4.61 -14.22
C LEU A 115 -13.95 5.86 -13.36
N SER A 116 -13.04 5.81 -12.38
CA SER A 116 -12.75 6.94 -11.50
C SER A 116 -11.30 6.90 -11.04
N GLU A 117 -10.65 8.06 -11.06
CA GLU A 117 -9.30 8.25 -10.50
C GLU A 117 -9.22 7.98 -9.00
N PHE A 118 -10.34 8.11 -8.29
CA PHE A 118 -10.45 7.86 -6.86
C PHE A 118 -11.51 6.80 -6.59
N GLY A 119 -11.14 5.77 -5.82
CA GLY A 119 -12.03 4.73 -5.33
C GLY A 119 -12.56 5.04 -3.92
N SER A 120 -12.73 4.00 -3.10
CA SER A 120 -13.16 4.12 -1.70
C SER A 120 -12.13 4.82 -0.81
N THR A 121 -10.86 4.87 -1.23
CA THR A 121 -9.76 5.59 -0.58
C THR A 121 -8.89 6.27 -1.62
N SER A 122 -8.10 7.26 -1.20
CA SER A 122 -7.21 8.01 -2.11
C SER A 122 -6.15 7.14 -2.79
N CYS A 123 -5.73 6.05 -2.14
CA CYS A 123 -4.75 5.10 -2.68
C CYS A 123 -5.35 4.06 -3.65
N LYS A 124 -6.65 4.18 -3.99
CA LYS A 124 -7.31 3.30 -4.95
C LYS A 124 -7.99 4.09 -6.05
N ALA A 125 -8.02 3.51 -7.26
CA ALA A 125 -8.82 3.95 -8.39
C ALA A 125 -9.85 2.87 -8.73
N LEU A 126 -11.01 3.28 -9.25
CA LEU A 126 -12.05 2.35 -9.69
C LEU A 126 -11.87 2.07 -11.18
N TRP A 127 -11.80 0.80 -11.53
CA TRP A 127 -11.64 0.29 -12.89
C TRP A 127 -12.77 -0.67 -13.25
N ARG A 128 -12.95 -0.90 -14.54
CA ARG A 128 -13.86 -1.93 -15.07
C ARG A 128 -13.14 -2.79 -16.11
N CYS A 129 -13.34 -4.09 -16.03
CA CYS A 129 -12.95 -5.01 -17.06
C CYS A 129 -13.97 -4.99 -18.20
N ARG A 130 -13.54 -4.80 -19.46
CA ARG A 130 -14.42 -4.86 -20.63
C ARG A 130 -14.74 -6.30 -21.03
N SER A 131 -13.89 -7.25 -20.68
CA SER A 131 -14.07 -8.68 -21.01
C SER A 131 -15.11 -9.34 -20.09
N CYS A 132 -14.93 -9.32 -18.76
CA CYS A 132 -15.87 -9.93 -17.81
C CYS A 132 -16.91 -8.95 -17.25
N ARG A 133 -16.77 -7.65 -17.53
CA ARG A 133 -17.62 -6.52 -17.10
C ARG A 133 -17.61 -6.21 -15.59
N GLU A 134 -16.79 -6.90 -14.81
CA GLU A 134 -16.67 -6.67 -13.38
C GLU A 134 -15.93 -5.35 -13.09
N PRO A 135 -16.46 -4.51 -12.19
CA PRO A 135 -15.70 -3.40 -11.61
C PRO A 135 -14.72 -3.95 -10.56
N PHE A 136 -13.59 -3.27 -10.40
CA PHE A 136 -12.59 -3.62 -9.39
C PHE A 136 -11.78 -2.39 -8.96
N ASP A 137 -11.24 -2.46 -7.74
CA ASP A 137 -10.30 -1.46 -7.25
C ASP A 137 -8.89 -1.75 -7.80
N TYR A 138 -8.18 -0.69 -8.16
CA TYR A 138 -6.75 -0.73 -8.49
C TYR A 138 -5.98 0.04 -7.42
N PHE A 139 -5.00 -0.61 -6.80
CA PHE A 139 -4.11 0.05 -5.83
C PHE A 139 -3.07 0.89 -6.57
N LYS A 140 -3.13 2.19 -6.40
CA LYS A 140 -2.25 3.14 -7.09
C LYS A 140 -1.28 3.82 -6.16
N CYS A 141 -0.11 4.18 -6.70
CA CYS A 141 0.85 5.09 -6.09
C CYS A 141 0.52 6.54 -6.51
N HIS A 142 0.75 7.48 -5.63
CA HIS A 142 0.65 8.92 -5.90
C HIS A 142 2.03 9.55 -5.98
#